data_63e82863c5fa48dbc98ffd6763b6edda
#
_entry.id   63e82863c5fa48dbc98ffd6763b6edda
#
_cell.length_a   1.000
_cell.length_b   1.000
_cell.length_c   1.000
_cell.angle_alpha   90.00
_cell.angle_beta   90.00
_cell.angle_gamma   90.00
#
_symmetry.space_group_name_H-M   'P 1'
#
loop_
_entity.id
_entity.type
_entity.pdbx_description
1 polymer ?
#
loop_
_entity_poly.entity_id
_entity_poly.type
_entity_poly.pdbx_seq_one_letter_code
_entity_poly.pdbx_strand_id
1 'polypeptide(L)'
;MANQVKKYGFVIDPRRCIDCRACLVACRAENNVPLNNTRIWVYDQGIQGAFPNLSQQFVPYNCMHCDEPPCVEACPSQATYKRPEDGLVVIDQQACIGCGLCLPACPYHVRYLNPDTGKADKCNACLQRVEQGEAPACVATCVGGSRLFGDLNDPNSEVYTALREAKSVKRLPAVGVDTGPNFYYINDPVDEKRLAITAPQLPPADAFYKYIVVPGVLLAAGATLVGQAVAFARQLVKGESEYDE
;
A
#
# COMPACT_ATOMS: atom_id res chain seq x y z
N MET A 1 5.99 -31.07 19.34
CA MET A 1 5.42 -29.70 19.29
C MET A 1 5.26 -29.35 17.81
N ALA A 2 4.05 -29.15 17.34
CA ALA A 2 3.82 -28.78 15.93
C ALA A 2 4.58 -27.49 15.66
N ASN A 3 5.38 -27.48 14.61
CA ASN A 3 6.12 -26.31 14.16
C ASN A 3 5.08 -25.27 13.67
N GLN A 4 4.65 -24.41 14.58
CA GLN A 4 3.64 -23.41 14.27
C GLN A 4 4.27 -22.40 13.30
N VAL A 5 3.68 -22.23 12.11
CA VAL A 5 4.17 -21.29 11.12
C VAL A 5 4.16 -19.90 11.73
N LYS A 6 5.25 -19.17 11.62
CA LYS A 6 5.36 -17.80 12.11
C LYS A 6 4.33 -16.90 11.41
N LYS A 7 3.79 -15.95 12.13
CA LYS A 7 2.90 -14.94 11.60
C LYS A 7 3.30 -13.57 12.12
N TYR A 8 4.03 -12.84 11.32
CA TYR A 8 4.46 -11.51 11.73
C TYR A 8 3.36 -10.46 11.60
N GLY A 9 3.31 -9.55 12.55
CA GLY A 9 2.40 -8.42 12.54
C GLY A 9 2.93 -7.23 13.34
N PHE A 10 2.27 -6.11 13.15
CA PHE A 10 2.52 -4.88 13.90
C PHE A 10 1.45 -4.66 14.95
N VAL A 11 1.85 -4.18 16.12
CA VAL A 11 0.96 -3.71 17.18
C VAL A 11 1.33 -2.28 17.52
N ILE A 12 0.34 -1.41 17.53
CA ILE A 12 0.51 0.03 17.79
C ILE A 12 -0.28 0.42 19.02
N ASP A 13 0.36 1.09 19.97
CA ASP A 13 -0.31 1.80 21.05
C ASP A 13 -0.31 3.32 20.76
N PRO A 14 -1.41 3.88 20.22
CA PRO A 14 -1.46 5.29 19.85
C PRO A 14 -1.25 6.26 21.02
N ARG A 15 -1.57 5.82 22.26
CA ARG A 15 -1.36 6.65 23.47
C ARG A 15 0.11 6.98 23.72
N ARG A 16 1.01 6.16 23.18
CA ARG A 16 2.47 6.29 23.31
C ARG A 16 3.10 7.03 22.14
N CYS A 17 2.34 7.30 21.08
CA CYS A 17 2.84 8.02 19.92
C CYS A 17 2.85 9.53 20.20
N ILE A 18 3.99 10.17 19.96
CA ILE A 18 4.22 11.61 20.20
C ILE A 18 4.44 12.40 18.91
N ASP A 19 4.11 11.83 17.76
CA ASP A 19 4.33 12.39 16.40
C ASP A 19 5.79 12.87 16.13
N CYS A 20 6.76 12.24 16.75
CA CYS A 20 8.17 12.60 16.52
C CYS A 20 8.66 12.24 15.11
N ARG A 21 7.94 11.42 14.37
CA ARG A 21 8.21 10.97 12.98
C ARG A 21 9.56 10.28 12.78
N ALA A 22 10.26 9.90 13.85
CA ALA A 22 11.52 9.16 13.77
C ALA A 22 11.37 7.85 12.98
N CYS A 23 10.21 7.19 13.09
CA CYS A 23 9.89 5.97 12.32
C CYS A 23 9.88 6.21 10.80
N LEU A 24 9.45 7.40 10.31
CA LEU A 24 9.48 7.76 8.88
C LEU A 24 10.93 7.92 8.41
N VAL A 25 11.72 8.66 9.18
CA VAL A 25 13.13 8.93 8.85
C VAL A 25 13.94 7.62 8.84
N ALA A 26 13.79 6.81 9.88
CA ALA A 26 14.45 5.51 9.97
C ALA A 26 14.06 4.56 8.82
N CYS A 27 12.76 4.51 8.47
CA CYS A 27 12.30 3.71 7.34
C CYS A 27 12.89 4.19 6.02
N ARG A 28 13.01 5.50 5.83
CA ARG A 28 13.62 6.09 4.63
C ARG A 28 15.09 5.75 4.53
N ALA A 29 15.84 5.92 5.60
CA ALA A 29 17.26 5.62 5.65
C ALA A 29 17.56 4.13 5.41
N GLU A 30 16.79 3.26 6.06
CA GLU A 30 16.96 1.81 5.98
C GLU A 30 16.62 1.23 4.60
N ASN A 31 15.60 1.80 3.93
CA ASN A 31 15.01 1.21 2.72
C ASN A 31 15.19 2.08 1.48
N ASN A 32 16.04 3.11 1.50
CA ASN A 32 16.27 4.03 0.40
C ASN A 32 14.97 4.59 -0.21
N VAL A 33 14.02 5.00 0.65
CA VAL A 33 12.73 5.54 0.17
C VAL A 33 12.95 6.94 -0.41
N PRO A 34 12.54 7.22 -1.67
CA PRO A 34 12.71 8.53 -2.31
C PRO A 34 12.09 9.68 -1.53
N LEU A 35 12.64 10.89 -1.67
CA LEU A 35 12.27 12.06 -0.85
C LEU A 35 10.78 12.40 -0.87
N ASN A 36 10.10 12.25 -2.00
CA ASN A 36 8.69 12.60 -2.15
C ASN A 36 7.73 11.42 -1.87
N ASN A 37 8.27 10.30 -1.38
CA ASN A 37 7.50 9.11 -1.06
C ASN A 37 7.66 8.73 0.41
N THR A 38 6.74 7.95 0.92
CA THR A 38 6.83 7.40 2.27
C THR A 38 6.22 6.00 2.31
N ARG A 39 6.72 5.16 3.22
CA ARG A 39 6.12 3.86 3.56
C ARG A 39 5.37 3.89 4.87
N ILE A 40 5.47 5.01 5.61
CA ILE A 40 4.84 5.20 6.92
C ILE A 40 4.18 6.58 6.94
N TRP A 41 2.99 6.65 7.50
CA TRP A 41 2.26 7.87 7.80
C TRP A 41 2.02 7.96 9.29
N VAL A 42 1.89 9.15 9.83
CA VAL A 42 1.39 9.41 11.18
C VAL A 42 0.26 10.42 11.05
N TYR A 43 -0.94 9.98 11.38
CA TYR A 43 -2.14 10.81 11.30
C TYR A 43 -2.42 11.47 12.63
N ASP A 44 -2.63 12.78 12.60
CA ASP A 44 -3.11 13.55 13.74
C ASP A 44 -4.64 13.41 13.83
N GLN A 45 -5.15 12.90 14.94
CA GLN A 45 -6.57 12.76 15.20
C GLN A 45 -7.23 14.08 15.64
N GLY A 46 -6.44 15.14 15.74
CA GLY A 46 -6.86 16.46 16.24
C GLY A 46 -7.12 16.48 17.73
N ILE A 47 -7.34 17.68 18.24
CA ILE A 47 -7.64 17.91 19.64
C ILE A 47 -9.07 17.45 19.96
N GLN A 48 -9.22 16.69 21.02
CA GLN A 48 -10.48 16.15 21.51
C GLN A 48 -10.73 16.62 22.94
N GLY A 49 -12.03 16.71 23.32
CA GLY A 49 -12.45 17.14 24.65
C GLY A 49 -12.61 18.66 24.77
N ALA A 50 -12.79 19.11 25.99
CA ALA A 50 -12.91 20.54 26.37
C ALA A 50 -11.97 20.83 27.53
N PHE A 51 -11.45 22.05 27.58
CA PHE A 51 -10.57 22.46 28.67
C PHE A 51 -11.25 22.24 30.04
N PRO A 52 -10.57 21.70 31.05
CA PRO A 52 -9.14 21.31 31.06
C PRO A 52 -8.84 19.91 30.56
N ASN A 53 -9.83 19.12 30.13
CA ASN A 53 -9.70 17.71 29.76
C ASN A 53 -9.50 17.59 28.24
N LEU A 54 -8.35 18.04 27.75
CA LEU A 54 -7.96 17.94 26.35
C LEU A 54 -7.08 16.71 26.11
N SER A 55 -7.27 16.06 24.96
CA SER A 55 -6.40 14.99 24.47
C SER A 55 -6.12 15.14 22.98
N GLN A 56 -4.97 14.66 22.54
CA GLN A 56 -4.60 14.57 21.13
C GLN A 56 -3.88 13.24 20.89
N GLN A 57 -4.21 12.58 19.83
CA GLN A 57 -3.68 11.26 19.50
C GLN A 57 -3.08 11.25 18.11
N PHE A 58 -2.01 10.49 17.97
CA PHE A 58 -1.31 10.30 16.72
C PHE A 58 -1.33 8.81 16.35
N VAL A 59 -1.70 8.52 15.10
CA VAL A 59 -1.90 7.15 14.64
C VAL A 59 -0.87 6.81 13.56
N PRO A 60 0.18 6.06 13.92
CA PRO A 60 1.12 5.52 12.94
C PRO A 60 0.44 4.50 12.02
N TYR A 61 0.77 4.55 10.73
CA TYR A 61 0.11 3.78 9.69
C TYR A 61 1.11 3.33 8.62
N ASN A 62 1.02 2.09 8.16
CA ASN A 62 1.83 1.54 7.06
C ASN A 62 1.12 0.33 6.44
N CYS A 63 1.80 -0.45 5.59
CA CYS A 63 1.22 -1.67 5.02
C CYS A 63 0.71 -2.63 6.11
N MET A 64 -0.50 -3.13 5.91
CA MET A 64 -1.19 -4.00 6.87
C MET A 64 -0.75 -5.47 6.80
N HIS A 65 0.05 -5.87 5.81
CA HIS A 65 0.45 -7.26 5.59
C HIS A 65 -0.73 -8.24 5.71
N CYS A 66 -1.79 -7.97 4.94
CA CYS A 66 -3.09 -8.64 4.99
C CYS A 66 -3.00 -10.16 4.86
N ASP A 67 -3.97 -10.87 5.43
CA ASP A 67 -4.12 -12.33 5.22
C ASP A 67 -4.64 -12.63 3.81
N GLU A 68 -5.62 -11.83 3.35
CA GLU A 68 -6.21 -11.87 2.02
C GLU A 68 -5.83 -10.58 1.26
N PRO A 69 -4.61 -10.51 0.68
CA PRO A 69 -4.09 -9.27 0.12
C PRO A 69 -4.55 -9.02 -1.32
N PRO A 70 -5.52 -8.11 -1.60
CA PRO A 70 -6.00 -7.85 -2.97
C PRO A 70 -4.88 -7.42 -3.93
N CYS A 71 -3.83 -6.83 -3.39
CA CYS A 71 -2.67 -6.39 -4.16
C CYS A 71 -1.80 -7.55 -4.68
N VAL A 72 -1.92 -8.75 -4.12
CA VAL A 72 -1.29 -9.97 -4.65
C VAL A 72 -2.10 -10.48 -5.83
N GLU A 73 -3.41 -10.57 -5.70
CA GLU A 73 -4.32 -11.00 -6.75
C GLU A 73 -4.25 -10.10 -7.99
N ALA A 74 -4.10 -8.78 -7.77
CA ALA A 74 -4.00 -7.80 -8.86
C ALA A 74 -2.63 -7.79 -9.57
N CYS A 75 -1.65 -8.61 -9.15
CA CYS A 75 -0.31 -8.59 -9.72
C CYS A 75 -0.15 -9.57 -10.89
N PRO A 76 -0.12 -9.12 -12.16
CA PRO A 76 -0.04 -10.02 -13.31
C PRO A 76 1.31 -10.75 -13.43
N SER A 77 2.39 -10.14 -12.94
CA SER A 77 3.73 -10.74 -12.93
C SER A 77 4.01 -11.56 -11.67
N GLN A 78 3.03 -11.68 -10.75
CA GLN A 78 3.18 -12.34 -9.45
C GLN A 78 4.35 -11.81 -8.59
N ALA A 79 4.87 -10.64 -8.93
CA ALA A 79 5.94 -9.99 -8.18
C ALA A 79 5.52 -9.62 -6.74
N THR A 80 4.24 -9.28 -6.53
CA THR A 80 3.70 -9.11 -5.18
C THR A 80 3.17 -10.45 -4.70
N TYR A 81 3.67 -10.92 -3.56
CA TYR A 81 3.25 -12.20 -2.98
C TYR A 81 3.25 -12.17 -1.46
N LYS A 82 2.54 -13.12 -0.86
CA LYS A 82 2.56 -13.38 0.58
C LYS A 82 3.54 -14.51 0.86
N ARG A 83 4.46 -14.25 1.75
CA ARG A 83 5.47 -15.23 2.17
C ARG A 83 4.81 -16.35 2.99
N PRO A 84 5.01 -17.61 2.65
CA PRO A 84 4.45 -18.72 3.42
C PRO A 84 5.15 -18.92 4.78
N GLU A 85 6.40 -18.45 4.92
CA GLU A 85 7.22 -18.66 6.12
C GLU A 85 6.76 -17.80 7.30
N ASP A 86 6.21 -16.62 7.03
CA ASP A 86 5.97 -15.60 8.06
C ASP A 86 4.73 -14.73 7.82
N GLY A 87 4.02 -14.94 6.70
CA GLY A 87 2.81 -14.21 6.34
C GLY A 87 3.01 -12.77 5.87
N LEU A 88 4.25 -12.30 5.72
CA LEU A 88 4.53 -10.96 5.23
C LEU A 88 4.20 -10.86 3.73
N VAL A 89 3.54 -9.78 3.34
CA VAL A 89 3.33 -9.45 1.94
C VAL A 89 4.53 -8.62 1.45
N VAL A 90 5.20 -9.08 0.40
CA VAL A 90 6.40 -8.44 -0.14
C VAL A 90 6.30 -8.24 -1.66
N ILE A 91 7.27 -7.55 -2.24
CA ILE A 91 7.39 -7.36 -3.68
C ILE A 91 8.78 -7.83 -4.11
N ASP A 92 8.83 -8.81 -4.99
CA ASP A 92 10.05 -9.12 -5.73
C ASP A 92 10.34 -8.01 -6.73
N GLN A 93 11.39 -7.24 -6.44
CA GLN A 93 11.78 -6.12 -7.28
C GLN A 93 12.35 -6.56 -8.64
N GLN A 94 12.80 -7.80 -8.79
CA GLN A 94 13.27 -8.31 -10.08
C GLN A 94 12.10 -8.68 -10.99
N ALA A 95 11.07 -9.33 -10.43
CA ALA A 95 9.86 -9.74 -11.16
C ALA A 95 8.87 -8.58 -11.40
N CYS A 96 8.98 -7.48 -10.66
CA CYS A 96 8.06 -6.34 -10.80
C CYS A 96 8.26 -5.60 -12.12
N ILE A 97 7.21 -5.52 -12.93
CA ILE A 97 7.20 -4.83 -14.24
C ILE A 97 6.75 -3.36 -14.17
N GLY A 98 6.46 -2.82 -12.98
CA GLY A 98 6.06 -1.42 -12.80
C GLY A 98 4.65 -1.06 -13.30
N CYS A 99 3.77 -2.01 -13.57
CA CYS A 99 2.44 -1.76 -14.15
C CYS A 99 1.48 -0.95 -13.26
N GLY A 100 1.76 -0.83 -11.96
CA GLY A 100 0.97 -0.05 -11.01
C GLY A 100 -0.39 -0.61 -10.60
N LEU A 101 -0.85 -1.76 -11.13
CA LEU A 101 -2.18 -2.32 -10.83
C LEU A 101 -2.40 -2.64 -9.34
N CYS A 102 -1.34 -2.93 -8.60
CA CYS A 102 -1.41 -3.18 -7.16
C CYS A 102 -1.64 -1.91 -6.31
N LEU A 103 -1.52 -0.70 -6.89
CA LEU A 103 -1.75 0.56 -6.18
C LEU A 103 -3.26 0.77 -5.90
N PRO A 104 -4.13 0.82 -6.92
CA PRO A 104 -5.57 0.97 -6.71
C PRO A 104 -6.19 -0.26 -6.03
N ALA A 105 -5.60 -1.45 -6.17
CA ALA A 105 -6.07 -2.66 -5.51
C ALA A 105 -5.83 -2.65 -3.99
N CYS A 106 -4.97 -1.77 -3.47
CA CYS A 106 -4.71 -1.66 -2.04
C CYS A 106 -5.75 -0.75 -1.36
N PRO A 107 -6.68 -1.27 -0.55
CA PRO A 107 -7.71 -0.45 0.08
C PRO A 107 -7.16 0.48 1.16
N TYR A 108 -5.91 0.29 1.55
CA TYR A 108 -5.20 1.14 2.52
C TYR A 108 -4.33 2.21 1.87
N HIS A 109 -4.20 2.21 0.54
CA HIS A 109 -3.43 3.19 -0.24
C HIS A 109 -1.97 3.38 0.24
N VAL A 110 -1.32 2.30 0.65
CA VAL A 110 0.04 2.31 1.21
C VAL A 110 1.10 1.84 0.19
N ARG A 111 0.80 1.97 -1.10
CA ARG A 111 1.70 1.61 -2.20
C ARG A 111 1.94 2.82 -3.09
N TYR A 112 3.12 2.88 -3.68
CA TYR A 112 3.48 3.91 -4.66
C TYR A 112 4.37 3.31 -5.75
N LEU A 113 4.51 4.01 -6.87
CA LEU A 113 5.57 3.73 -7.83
C LEU A 113 6.82 4.50 -7.40
N ASN A 114 7.90 3.78 -7.21
CA ASN A 114 9.19 4.37 -6.89
C ASN A 114 9.73 5.08 -8.14
N PRO A 115 9.95 6.41 -8.10
CA PRO A 115 10.37 7.18 -9.27
C PRO A 115 11.79 6.81 -9.75
N ASP A 116 12.64 6.31 -8.86
CA ASP A 116 14.01 5.96 -9.19
C ASP A 116 14.11 4.62 -9.92
N THR A 117 13.20 3.68 -9.62
CA THR A 117 13.20 2.32 -10.19
C THR A 117 12.07 2.07 -11.19
N GLY A 118 11.03 2.92 -11.21
CA GLY A 118 9.81 2.70 -11.98
C GLY A 118 8.95 1.52 -11.48
N LYS A 119 9.26 0.93 -10.33
CA LYS A 119 8.61 -0.27 -9.79
C LYS A 119 7.73 0.06 -8.60
N ALA A 120 6.76 -0.82 -8.33
CA ALA A 120 5.91 -0.66 -7.15
C ALA A 120 6.73 -0.85 -5.87
N ASP A 121 6.41 -0.03 -4.87
CA ASP A 121 7.07 -0.09 -3.56
C ASP A 121 6.07 0.08 -2.41
N LYS A 122 6.43 -0.44 -1.23
CA LYS A 122 5.67 -0.38 0.02
C LYS A 122 6.52 -0.85 1.21
N CYS A 123 5.97 -0.77 2.42
CA CYS A 123 6.58 -1.40 3.59
C CYS A 123 6.78 -2.92 3.36
N ASN A 124 8.00 -3.39 3.54
CA ASN A 124 8.41 -4.81 3.49
C ASN A 124 8.70 -5.38 4.89
N ALA A 125 8.29 -4.69 5.96
CA ALA A 125 8.62 -5.00 7.35
C ALA A 125 10.15 -5.03 7.64
N CYS A 126 10.96 -4.35 6.82
CA CYS A 126 12.43 -4.42 6.89
C CYS A 126 12.94 -5.87 6.88
N LEU A 127 12.50 -6.65 5.89
CA LEU A 127 12.79 -8.08 5.80
C LEU A 127 14.28 -8.40 5.98
N GLN A 128 15.16 -7.56 5.41
CA GLN A 128 16.63 -7.68 5.55
C GLN A 128 17.11 -7.66 7.01
N ARG A 129 16.37 -6.98 7.91
CA ARG A 129 16.67 -6.96 9.36
C ARG A 129 16.00 -8.13 10.09
N VAL A 130 14.75 -8.36 9.75
CA VAL A 130 13.93 -9.40 10.40
C VAL A 130 14.53 -10.80 10.20
N GLU A 131 15.09 -11.09 9.03
CA GLU A 131 15.79 -12.34 8.74
C GLU A 131 17.09 -12.49 9.54
N GLN A 132 17.66 -11.39 10.03
CA GLN A 132 18.82 -11.38 10.95
C GLN A 132 18.40 -11.38 12.43
N GLY A 133 17.09 -11.47 12.72
CA GLY A 133 16.56 -11.42 14.09
C GLY A 133 16.47 -10.02 14.68
N GLU A 134 16.63 -8.98 13.86
CA GLU A 134 16.52 -7.59 14.28
C GLU A 134 15.11 -7.04 14.11
N ALA A 135 14.71 -6.09 14.95
CA ALA A 135 13.45 -5.39 14.79
C ALA A 135 13.47 -4.49 13.54
N PRO A 136 12.31 -4.28 12.85
CA PRO A 136 12.19 -3.28 11.81
C PRO A 136 12.69 -1.91 12.26
N ALA A 137 13.35 -1.16 11.38
CA ALA A 137 13.95 0.13 11.72
C ALA A 137 12.98 1.11 12.40
N CYS A 138 11.71 1.13 11.95
CA CYS A 138 10.66 1.97 12.52
C CYS A 138 10.23 1.54 13.94
N VAL A 139 10.45 0.31 14.32
CA VAL A 139 10.21 -0.21 15.67
C VAL A 139 11.40 0.11 16.56
N ALA A 140 12.61 -0.24 16.10
CA ALA A 140 13.85 -0.01 16.83
C ALA A 140 14.08 1.48 17.20
N THR A 141 13.62 2.41 16.35
CA THR A 141 13.78 3.86 16.57
C THR A 141 12.59 4.51 17.28
N CYS A 142 11.55 3.75 17.67
CA CYS A 142 10.35 4.33 18.27
C CYS A 142 10.59 4.78 19.71
N VAL A 143 10.87 6.09 19.92
CA VAL A 143 11.21 6.65 21.23
C VAL A 143 10.10 6.43 22.26
N GLY A 144 8.83 6.57 21.88
CA GLY A 144 7.69 6.33 22.75
C GLY A 144 7.36 4.84 22.97
N GLY A 145 8.00 3.91 22.21
CA GLY A 145 7.65 2.49 22.24
C GLY A 145 6.20 2.24 21.80
N SER A 146 5.66 3.10 20.95
CA SER A 146 4.30 2.97 20.40
C SER A 146 4.18 1.84 19.39
N ARG A 147 5.29 1.44 18.76
CA ARG A 147 5.32 0.45 17.67
C ARG A 147 5.99 -0.83 18.14
N LEU A 148 5.28 -1.93 18.02
CA LEU A 148 5.80 -3.27 18.28
C LEU A 148 5.70 -4.09 17.00
N PHE A 149 6.58 -5.08 16.85
CA PHE A 149 6.58 -6.02 15.73
C PHE A 149 7.07 -7.37 16.23
N GLY A 150 6.44 -8.45 15.80
CA GLY A 150 6.84 -9.80 16.19
C GLY A 150 5.89 -10.86 15.67
N ASP A 151 6.13 -12.09 16.11
CA ASP A 151 5.30 -13.24 15.79
C ASP A 151 4.02 -13.23 16.62
N LEU A 152 2.88 -13.13 15.94
CA LEU A 152 1.54 -13.13 16.55
C LEU A 152 1.14 -14.50 17.13
N ASN A 153 1.85 -15.57 16.73
CA ASN A 153 1.58 -16.94 17.16
C ASN A 153 2.51 -17.38 18.31
N ASP A 154 3.60 -16.65 18.59
CA ASP A 154 4.52 -17.00 19.66
C ASP A 154 4.08 -16.38 21.01
N PRO A 155 3.72 -17.20 22.01
CA PRO A 155 3.35 -16.71 23.34
C PRO A 155 4.43 -15.91 24.05
N ASN A 156 5.70 -16.08 23.67
CA ASN A 156 6.83 -15.34 24.24
C ASN A 156 7.11 -14.03 23.51
N SER A 157 6.39 -13.75 22.39
CA SER A 157 6.54 -12.54 21.63
C SER A 157 5.93 -11.34 22.37
N GLU A 158 6.60 -10.19 22.28
CA GLU A 158 6.11 -8.92 22.85
C GLU A 158 4.76 -8.53 22.27
N VAL A 159 4.54 -8.76 20.97
CA VAL A 159 3.26 -8.44 20.31
C VAL A 159 2.13 -9.34 20.81
N TYR A 160 2.38 -10.61 21.08
CA TYR A 160 1.40 -11.53 21.61
C TYR A 160 0.97 -11.09 23.02
N THR A 161 1.93 -10.77 23.87
CA THR A 161 1.68 -10.27 25.23
C THR A 161 0.91 -8.95 25.20
N ALA A 162 1.34 -8.01 24.36
CA ALA A 162 0.68 -6.71 24.22
C ALA A 162 -0.80 -6.84 23.77
N LEU A 163 -1.08 -7.77 22.85
CA LEU A 163 -2.46 -8.01 22.40
C LEU A 163 -3.33 -8.63 23.49
N ARG A 164 -2.77 -9.52 24.33
CA ARG A 164 -3.51 -10.16 25.41
C ARG A 164 -3.80 -9.23 26.60
N GLU A 165 -2.89 -8.33 26.89
CA GLU A 165 -3.00 -7.38 28.01
C GLU A 165 -3.76 -6.12 27.64
N ALA A 166 -4.02 -5.91 26.34
CA ALA A 166 -4.70 -4.72 25.86
C ALA A 166 -6.15 -4.66 26.35
N LYS A 167 -6.58 -3.47 26.78
CA LYS A 167 -7.97 -3.19 27.16
C LYS A 167 -8.92 -3.20 25.96
N SER A 168 -8.41 -2.84 24.80
CA SER A 168 -9.11 -2.89 23.52
C SER A 168 -8.13 -3.23 22.40
N VAL A 169 -8.59 -3.98 21.42
CA VAL A 169 -7.81 -4.34 20.22
C VAL A 169 -8.67 -4.02 19.02
N LYS A 170 -8.12 -3.28 18.07
CA LYS A 170 -8.80 -2.89 16.83
C LYS A 170 -7.92 -3.18 15.62
N ARG A 171 -8.52 -3.67 14.55
CA ARG A 171 -7.98 -3.66 13.20
C ARG A 171 -8.68 -2.56 12.41
N LEU A 172 -7.99 -1.93 11.47
CA LEU A 172 -8.65 -1.01 10.55
C LEU A 172 -9.30 -1.83 9.44
N PRO A 173 -10.63 -1.81 9.31
CA PRO A 173 -11.30 -2.49 8.21
C PRO A 173 -11.00 -1.74 6.91
N ALA A 174 -10.86 -2.47 5.83
CA ALA A 174 -10.90 -1.87 4.50
C ALA A 174 -12.37 -1.61 4.11
N VAL A 175 -12.62 -0.52 3.41
CA VAL A 175 -13.97 -0.21 2.95
C VAL A 175 -14.44 -1.30 1.98
N GLY A 176 -15.46 -2.06 2.38
CA GLY A 176 -16.11 -3.06 1.54
C GLY A 176 -15.42 -4.42 1.42
N VAL A 177 -14.24 -4.64 2.04
CA VAL A 177 -13.50 -5.91 1.96
C VAL A 177 -12.81 -6.20 3.29
N ASP A 178 -13.02 -7.39 3.85
CA ASP A 178 -12.19 -7.86 4.97
C ASP A 178 -10.91 -8.51 4.41
N THR A 179 -9.81 -7.79 4.52
CA THR A 179 -8.51 -8.25 4.04
C THR A 179 -7.70 -9.00 5.10
N GLY A 180 -8.23 -9.14 6.32
CA GLY A 180 -7.50 -9.74 7.44
C GLY A 180 -6.18 -9.01 7.76
N PRO A 181 -6.20 -7.72 8.12
CA PRO A 181 -4.96 -6.97 8.38
C PRO A 181 -4.20 -7.52 9.59
N ASN A 182 -2.88 -7.73 9.45
CA ASN A 182 -1.97 -8.10 10.54
C ASN A 182 -1.32 -6.86 11.18
N PHE A 183 -2.14 -5.84 11.36
CA PHE A 183 -1.78 -4.56 11.95
C PHE A 183 -2.86 -4.18 12.96
N TYR A 184 -2.47 -4.08 14.21
CA TYR A 184 -3.39 -3.94 15.34
C TYR A 184 -3.15 -2.63 16.08
N TYR A 185 -4.23 -1.98 16.49
CA TYR A 185 -4.21 -0.85 17.42
C TYR A 185 -4.74 -1.29 18.76
N ILE A 186 -4.01 -0.98 19.83
CA ILE A 186 -4.37 -1.38 21.19
C ILE A 186 -4.66 -0.17 22.09
N ASN A 187 -5.48 -0.40 23.11
CA ASN A 187 -5.73 0.48 24.25
C ASN A 187 -6.46 1.79 23.93
N ASP A 188 -6.78 2.06 22.69
CA ASP A 188 -7.52 3.28 22.34
C ASP A 188 -8.34 3.08 21.05
N PRO A 189 -9.58 3.60 20.98
CA PRO A 189 -10.34 3.57 19.76
C PRO A 189 -9.76 4.58 18.76
N VAL A 190 -9.07 4.09 17.75
CA VAL A 190 -8.73 4.89 16.58
C VAL A 190 -10.03 5.32 15.90
N ASP A 191 -10.27 6.61 15.76
CA ASP A 191 -11.39 7.14 14.99
C ASP A 191 -11.08 7.02 13.49
N GLU A 192 -11.64 5.99 12.85
CA GLU A 192 -11.42 5.70 11.43
C GLU A 192 -11.88 6.84 10.52
N LYS A 193 -12.90 7.57 10.91
CA LYS A 193 -13.42 8.72 10.14
C LYS A 193 -12.44 9.88 10.08
N ARG A 194 -11.54 9.97 11.07
CA ARG A 194 -10.48 10.98 11.15
C ARG A 194 -9.16 10.52 10.54
N LEU A 195 -9.02 9.24 10.28
CA LEU A 195 -7.98 8.75 9.40
C LEU A 195 -8.40 9.15 7.98
N ALA A 196 -7.97 10.32 7.54
CA ALA A 196 -8.11 10.71 6.15
C ALA A 196 -7.19 9.82 5.28
N ILE A 197 -7.54 8.52 5.20
CA ILE A 197 -6.97 7.60 4.22
C ILE A 197 -7.57 8.01 2.88
N THR A 198 -7.15 9.16 2.39
CA THR A 198 -7.48 9.58 1.04
C THR A 198 -6.73 8.66 0.09
N ALA A 199 -7.46 8.09 -0.85
CA ALA A 199 -6.83 7.49 -2.02
C ALA A 199 -5.72 8.42 -2.48
N PRO A 200 -4.49 7.92 -2.74
CA PRO A 200 -3.48 8.76 -3.32
C PRO A 200 -4.11 9.42 -4.54
N GLN A 201 -4.03 10.74 -4.61
CA GLN A 201 -4.41 11.41 -5.85
C GLN A 201 -3.53 10.76 -6.90
N LEU A 202 -4.16 10.00 -7.79
CA LEU A 202 -3.46 9.42 -8.93
C LEU A 202 -2.68 10.56 -9.57
N PRO A 203 -1.39 10.37 -9.87
CA PRO A 203 -0.63 11.42 -10.52
C PRO A 203 -1.37 11.85 -11.79
N PRO A 204 -1.15 13.07 -12.29
CA PRO A 204 -1.84 13.61 -13.47
C PRO A 204 -1.83 12.70 -14.72
N ALA A 205 -1.14 11.55 -14.65
CA ALA A 205 -1.23 10.47 -15.63
C ALA A 205 -2.66 9.99 -15.90
N ASP A 206 -3.54 9.99 -14.90
CA ASP A 206 -4.94 9.58 -15.11
C ASP A 206 -5.73 10.67 -15.88
N ALA A 207 -5.46 11.92 -15.58
CA ALA A 207 -5.98 13.03 -16.36
C ALA A 207 -5.39 13.03 -17.79
N PHE A 208 -4.07 12.78 -17.93
CA PHE A 208 -3.41 12.67 -19.21
C PHE A 208 -3.98 11.51 -20.04
N TYR A 209 -4.15 10.34 -19.43
CA TYR A 209 -4.74 9.18 -20.12
C TYR A 209 -6.19 9.48 -20.52
N LYS A 210 -7.02 9.96 -19.61
CA LYS A 210 -8.44 10.21 -19.84
C LYS A 210 -8.73 11.35 -20.81
N TYR A 211 -7.95 12.44 -20.75
CA TYR A 211 -8.22 13.65 -21.53
C TYR A 211 -7.35 13.81 -22.77
N ILE A 212 -6.26 13.07 -22.90
CA ILE A 212 -5.36 13.16 -24.04
C ILE A 212 -5.24 11.84 -24.78
N VAL A 213 -4.87 10.75 -24.07
CA VAL A 213 -4.60 9.45 -24.74
C VAL A 213 -5.90 8.86 -25.30
N VAL A 214 -6.94 8.74 -24.49
CA VAL A 214 -8.22 8.15 -24.95
C VAL A 214 -8.85 8.94 -26.10
N PRO A 215 -9.01 10.27 -26.02
CA PRO A 215 -9.51 11.06 -27.16
C PRO A 215 -8.59 11.00 -28.37
N GLY A 216 -7.26 10.99 -28.18
CA GLY A 216 -6.29 10.88 -29.27
C GLY A 216 -6.39 9.54 -30.01
N VAL A 217 -6.54 8.43 -29.29
CA VAL A 217 -6.75 7.10 -29.87
C VAL A 217 -8.09 7.03 -30.61
N LEU A 218 -9.17 7.60 -30.05
CA LEU A 218 -10.48 7.64 -30.69
C LEU A 218 -10.47 8.48 -31.96
N LEU A 219 -9.77 9.64 -31.96
CA LEU A 219 -9.60 10.47 -33.14
C LEU A 219 -8.78 9.76 -34.22
N ALA A 220 -7.69 9.10 -33.87
CA ALA A 220 -6.88 8.33 -34.82
C ALA A 220 -7.67 7.16 -35.42
N ALA A 221 -8.42 6.41 -34.61
CA ALA A 221 -9.28 5.33 -35.06
C ALA A 221 -10.41 5.86 -35.95
N GLY A 222 -11.04 7.00 -35.61
CA GLY A 222 -12.03 7.67 -36.42
C GLY A 222 -11.48 8.14 -37.77
N ALA A 223 -10.30 8.74 -37.78
CA ALA A 223 -9.64 9.19 -38.99
C ALA A 223 -9.29 8.02 -39.95
N THR A 224 -8.84 6.89 -39.40
CA THR A 224 -8.58 5.69 -40.22
C THR A 224 -9.86 5.11 -40.81
N LEU A 225 -10.96 5.04 -40.05
CA LEU A 225 -12.25 4.56 -40.54
C LEU A 225 -12.81 5.47 -41.65
N VAL A 226 -12.73 6.80 -41.48
CA VAL A 226 -13.12 7.76 -42.49
C VAL A 226 -12.23 7.65 -43.73
N GLY A 227 -10.92 7.51 -43.56
CA GLY A 227 -9.98 7.30 -44.66
C GLY A 227 -10.30 6.04 -45.48
N GLN A 228 -10.58 4.93 -44.81
CA GLN A 228 -10.98 3.68 -45.43
C GLN A 228 -12.34 3.81 -46.16
N ALA A 229 -13.32 4.47 -45.56
CA ALA A 229 -14.61 4.70 -46.20
C ALA A 229 -14.50 5.59 -47.46
N VAL A 230 -13.66 6.62 -47.42
CA VAL A 230 -13.36 7.46 -48.60
C VAL A 230 -12.61 6.69 -49.68
N ALA A 231 -11.63 5.86 -49.30
CA ALA A 231 -10.91 5.00 -50.23
C ALA A 231 -11.88 4.03 -50.91
N PHE A 232 -12.73 3.38 -50.16
CA PHE A 232 -13.74 2.44 -50.67
C PHE A 232 -14.75 3.13 -51.59
N ALA A 233 -15.25 4.33 -51.21
CA ALA A 233 -16.14 5.12 -52.07
C ALA A 233 -15.46 5.51 -53.39
N ARG A 234 -14.16 5.87 -53.37
CA ARG A 234 -13.40 6.17 -54.59
C ARG A 234 -13.23 4.97 -55.49
N GLN A 235 -13.00 3.78 -54.92
CA GLN A 235 -12.92 2.49 -55.67
C GLN A 235 -14.26 2.19 -56.33
N LEU A 236 -15.39 2.36 -55.63
CA LEU A 236 -16.72 2.16 -56.20
C LEU A 236 -17.03 3.11 -57.37
N VAL A 237 -16.58 4.36 -57.29
CA VAL A 237 -16.83 5.37 -58.35
C VAL A 237 -15.89 5.21 -59.52
N LYS A 238 -14.63 4.77 -59.31
CA LYS A 238 -13.64 4.61 -60.36
C LYS A 238 -13.71 3.25 -61.10
N GLY A 239 -14.37 2.23 -60.50
CA GLY A 239 -14.51 0.91 -61.10
C GLY A 239 -13.19 0.13 -61.23
N GLU A 240 -12.13 0.56 -60.58
CA GLU A 240 -10.83 -0.14 -60.57
C GLU A 240 -10.84 -1.15 -59.40
N SER A 241 -10.88 -2.43 -59.70
CA SER A 241 -10.57 -3.49 -58.76
C SER A 241 -9.05 -3.68 -58.77
N GLU A 242 -8.43 -3.63 -57.57
CA GLU A 242 -6.98 -3.84 -57.37
C GLU A 242 -6.53 -5.31 -57.60
N TYR A 243 -7.34 -6.11 -58.31
CA TYR A 243 -7.12 -7.55 -58.55
C TYR A 243 -7.04 -7.91 -60.05
N ASP A 244 -6.86 -6.93 -60.92
CA ASP A 244 -6.63 -7.21 -62.34
C ASP A 244 -5.16 -6.93 -62.72
N GLU A 245 -4.23 -7.73 -62.15
CA GLU A 245 -2.93 -8.06 -62.69
C GLU A 245 -2.54 -9.52 -62.34
#